data_5c550a204259d11f58d1679cbbc37863
#
_entry.id   5c550a204259d11f58d1679cbbc37863
#
_cell.length_a   1.000
_cell.length_b   1.000
_cell.length_c   1.000
_cell.angle_alpha   90.00
_cell.angle_beta   90.00
_cell.angle_gamma   90.00
#
_symmetry.space_group_name_H-M   'P 1'
#
loop_
_entity.id
_entity.type
_entity.pdbx_description
1 polymer ?
#
loop_
_entity_poly.entity_id
_entity_poly.type
_entity_poly.pdbx_seq_one_letter_code
_entity_poly.pdbx_strand_id
1 'polypeptide(L)'
;MTDYNVSRLLQELQATNPERYELVQAVRQAIYSVVPDAEERVMYGGFMFSGEAQFCGVFAYREHVSVEFGRGCDLDDPHGVLEGSGKLRRHIRL
;
A
#
# COMPACT_ATOMS: atom_id res chain seq x y z
N MET A 1 11.52 8.50 4.81
CA MET A 1 12.03 9.31 3.68
C MET A 1 11.46 8.77 2.39
N THR A 2 10.98 9.65 1.54
CA THR A 2 10.34 9.24 0.29
C THR A 2 11.36 9.15 -0.84
N ASP A 3 11.37 8.03 -1.53
CA ASP A 3 12.20 7.78 -2.70
C ASP A 3 11.75 8.67 -3.86
N TYR A 4 12.68 9.11 -4.70
CA TYR A 4 12.39 9.88 -5.92
C TYR A 4 11.39 9.15 -6.82
N ASN A 5 11.50 7.84 -6.93
CA ASN A 5 10.60 7.02 -7.74
C ASN A 5 9.16 7.04 -7.22
N VAL A 6 8.97 7.24 -5.93
CA VAL A 6 7.65 7.40 -5.34
C VAL A 6 6.96 8.64 -5.90
N SER A 7 7.66 9.76 -5.94
CA SER A 7 7.11 11.01 -6.50
C SER A 7 6.75 10.85 -7.97
N ARG A 8 7.60 10.17 -8.74
CA ARG A 8 7.32 9.90 -10.15
C ARG A 8 6.08 9.05 -10.34
N LEU A 9 5.96 7.97 -9.59
CA LEU A 9 4.80 7.08 -9.70
C LEU A 9 3.52 7.81 -9.31
N LEU A 10 3.57 8.64 -8.27
CA LEU A 10 2.42 9.45 -7.86
C LEU A 10 2.02 10.44 -8.96
N GLN A 11 2.97 11.10 -9.61
CA GLN A 11 2.69 12.02 -10.70
C GLN A 11 2.04 11.31 -11.88
N GLU A 12 2.56 10.15 -12.25
CA GLU A 12 1.98 9.34 -13.32
C GLU A 12 0.56 8.92 -12.99
N LEU A 13 0.33 8.47 -11.77
CA LEU A 13 -0.99 8.05 -11.32
C LEU A 13 -1.98 9.20 -11.32
N GLN A 14 -1.56 10.36 -10.84
CA GLN A 14 -2.41 11.56 -10.84
C GLN A 14 -2.82 11.96 -12.24
N ALA A 15 -1.91 11.85 -13.21
CA ALA A 15 -2.17 12.22 -14.59
C ALA A 15 -3.09 11.22 -15.30
N THR A 16 -2.97 9.92 -14.98
CA THR A 16 -3.68 8.86 -15.70
C THR A 16 -4.97 8.42 -15.02
N ASN A 17 -5.05 8.55 -13.70
CA ASN A 17 -6.22 8.09 -12.94
C ASN A 17 -6.36 8.86 -11.63
N PRO A 18 -6.92 10.07 -11.67
CA PRO A 18 -7.03 10.93 -10.49
C PRO A 18 -7.78 10.30 -9.32
N GLU A 19 -8.82 9.48 -9.58
CA GLU A 19 -9.58 8.84 -8.52
C GLU A 19 -8.73 7.84 -7.75
N ARG A 20 -7.95 7.04 -8.46
CA ARG A 20 -7.03 6.09 -7.80
C ARG A 20 -5.89 6.82 -7.10
N TYR A 21 -5.42 7.90 -7.68
CA TYR A 21 -4.42 8.73 -7.03
C TYR A 21 -4.91 9.22 -5.66
N GLU A 22 -6.14 9.71 -5.58
CA GLU A 22 -6.70 10.18 -4.31
C GLU A 22 -6.82 9.04 -3.30
N LEU A 23 -7.24 7.87 -3.75
CA LEU A 23 -7.37 6.70 -2.89
C LEU A 23 -6.00 6.24 -2.38
N VAL A 24 -5.00 6.18 -3.25
CA VAL A 24 -3.63 5.84 -2.87
C VAL A 24 -3.09 6.85 -1.85
N GLN A 25 -3.32 8.14 -2.05
CA GLN A 25 -2.88 9.16 -1.12
C GLN A 25 -3.53 9.00 0.26
N ALA A 26 -4.82 8.68 0.30
CA ALA A 26 -5.52 8.44 1.56
C ALA A 26 -4.92 7.25 2.31
N VAL A 27 -4.59 6.17 1.60
CA VAL A 27 -3.96 4.99 2.20
C VAL A 27 -2.56 5.33 2.70
N ARG A 28 -1.78 6.06 1.91
CA ARG A 28 -0.43 6.49 2.32
C ARG A 28 -0.48 7.31 3.61
N GLN A 29 -1.41 8.25 3.69
CA GLN A 29 -1.59 9.07 4.89
C GLN A 29 -1.94 8.21 6.11
N ALA A 30 -2.81 7.22 5.92
CA ALA A 30 -3.17 6.30 7.01
C ALA A 30 -1.95 5.51 7.49
N ILE A 31 -1.12 5.02 6.57
CA ILE A 31 0.09 4.29 6.93
C ILE A 31 1.06 5.19 7.73
N TYR A 32 1.31 6.40 7.25
CA TYR A 32 2.22 7.31 7.94
C TYR A 32 1.66 7.82 9.28
N SER A 33 0.34 7.80 9.45
CA SER A 33 -0.23 8.17 10.74
C SER A 33 0.05 7.11 11.81
N VAL A 34 0.19 5.86 11.41
CA VAL A 34 0.48 4.74 12.31
C VAL A 34 1.98 4.50 12.46
N VAL A 35 2.73 4.64 11.37
CA VAL A 35 4.19 4.43 11.34
C VAL A 35 4.85 5.66 10.72
N PRO A 36 5.03 6.76 11.49
CA PRO A 36 5.55 8.01 10.93
C PRO A 36 6.95 7.90 10.33
N ASP A 37 7.74 6.96 10.81
CA ASP A 37 9.13 6.76 10.35
C ASP A 37 9.25 5.72 9.24
N ALA A 38 8.14 5.26 8.68
CA ALA A 38 8.17 4.26 7.62
C ALA A 38 8.97 4.76 6.42
N GLU A 39 9.78 3.87 5.87
CA GLU A 39 10.44 4.13 4.59
C GLU A 39 9.52 3.65 3.46
N GLU A 40 9.51 4.38 2.38
CA GLU A 40 8.66 4.10 1.24
C GLU A 40 9.52 4.05 -0.01
N ARG A 41 9.34 2.99 -0.81
CA ARG A 41 10.04 2.86 -2.10
C ARG A 41 9.11 2.21 -3.11
N VAL A 42 9.43 2.39 -4.39
CA VAL A 42 8.71 1.73 -5.47
C VAL A 42 9.31 0.35 -5.70
N MET A 43 8.47 -0.67 -5.62
CA MET A 43 8.83 -2.05 -5.94
C MET A 43 7.63 -2.72 -6.58
N TYR A 44 7.86 -3.54 -7.59
CA TYR A 44 6.80 -4.29 -8.27
C TYR A 44 5.67 -3.42 -8.81
N GLY A 45 6.01 -2.19 -9.19
CA GLY A 45 5.02 -1.23 -9.70
C GLY A 45 4.13 -0.59 -8.64
N GLY A 46 4.43 -0.76 -7.37
CA GLY A 46 3.65 -0.22 -6.27
C GLY A 46 4.50 0.47 -5.22
N PHE A 47 3.85 0.87 -4.14
CA PHE A 47 4.48 1.59 -3.03
C PHE A 47 4.70 0.61 -1.88
N MET A 48 5.97 0.31 -1.58
CA MET A 48 6.32 -0.62 -0.50
C MET A 48 6.79 0.15 0.72
N PHE A 49 6.24 -0.23 1.86
CA PHE A 49 6.54 0.42 3.15
C PHE A 49 7.30 -0.53 4.05
N SER A 50 8.34 -0.01 4.71
CA SER A 50 9.14 -0.80 5.64
C SER A 50 9.52 0.00 6.88
N GLY A 51 9.63 -0.70 8.00
CA GLY A 51 10.30 -0.27 9.20
C GLY A 51 11.58 -1.09 9.31
N GLU A 52 11.68 -1.97 10.30
CA GLU A 52 12.81 -2.93 10.37
C GLU A 52 12.73 -3.93 9.22
N ALA A 53 11.51 -4.25 8.77
CA ALA A 53 11.25 -5.12 7.62
C ALA A 53 10.08 -4.55 6.84
N GLN A 54 9.90 -5.01 5.61
CA GLN A 54 8.74 -4.63 4.81
C GLN A 54 7.48 -5.14 5.50
N PHE A 55 6.46 -4.29 5.65
CA PHE A 55 5.22 -4.69 6.31
C PHE A 55 3.99 -4.55 5.42
N CYS A 56 3.98 -3.63 4.48
CA CYS A 56 2.84 -3.56 3.55
C CYS A 56 3.24 -2.93 2.22
N GLY A 57 2.39 -3.12 1.23
CA GLY A 57 2.50 -2.49 -0.08
C GLY A 57 1.16 -1.97 -0.54
N VAL A 58 1.17 -0.90 -1.32
CA VAL A 58 -0.02 -0.30 -1.91
C VAL A 58 0.13 -0.37 -3.42
N PHE A 59 -0.82 -1.01 -4.08
CA PHE A 59 -0.77 -1.25 -5.53
C PHE A 59 -2.02 -0.71 -6.20
N ALA A 60 -1.83 0.19 -7.16
CA ALA A 60 -2.92 0.73 -7.95
C ALA A 60 -3.04 -0.11 -9.23
N TYR A 61 -4.02 -0.99 -9.28
CA TYR A 61 -4.34 -1.77 -10.45
C TYR A 61 -5.32 -1.00 -11.35
N ARG A 62 -5.61 -1.55 -12.49
CA ARG A 62 -6.48 -0.88 -13.47
C ARG A 62 -7.86 -0.57 -12.91
N GLU A 63 -8.42 -1.45 -12.10
CA GLU A 63 -9.80 -1.33 -11.63
C GLU A 63 -9.95 -1.23 -10.11
N HIS A 64 -8.83 -1.33 -9.37
CA HIS A 64 -8.89 -1.23 -7.91
C HIS A 64 -7.52 -0.90 -7.34
N VAL A 65 -7.52 -0.55 -6.06
CA VAL A 65 -6.30 -0.39 -5.26
C VAL A 65 -6.26 -1.54 -4.25
N SER A 66 -5.10 -2.15 -4.10
CA SER A 66 -4.90 -3.22 -3.12
C SER A 66 -3.87 -2.79 -2.10
N VAL A 67 -4.16 -3.05 -0.82
CA VAL A 67 -3.19 -2.90 0.27
C VAL A 67 -2.80 -4.31 0.70
N GLU A 68 -1.52 -4.66 0.57
CA GLU A 68 -1.03 -6.01 0.79
C GLU A 68 -0.12 -6.07 2.00
N PHE A 69 -0.31 -7.11 2.82
CA PHE A 69 0.47 -7.32 4.04
C PHE A 69 1.18 -8.66 3.94
N GLY A 70 2.52 -8.64 4.05
CA GLY A 70 3.34 -9.84 3.93
C GLY A 70 3.05 -10.88 5.00
N ARG A 71 2.65 -10.42 6.19
CA ARG A 71 2.23 -11.29 7.29
C ARG A 71 0.80 -10.97 7.72
N GLY A 72 -0.06 -10.78 6.75
CA GLY A 72 -1.45 -10.43 7.02
C GLY A 72 -2.19 -11.45 7.88
N CYS A 73 -1.75 -12.72 7.85
CA CYS A 73 -2.36 -13.76 8.69
C CYS A 73 -2.22 -13.48 10.20
N ASP A 74 -1.24 -12.64 10.58
CA ASP A 74 -1.03 -12.27 11.99
C ASP A 74 -1.86 -11.08 12.43
N LEU A 75 -2.55 -10.43 11.50
CA LEU A 75 -3.34 -9.25 11.80
C LEU A 75 -4.70 -9.63 12.37
N ASP A 76 -5.14 -8.84 13.36
CA ASP A 76 -6.51 -8.91 13.85
C ASP A 76 -7.43 -8.35 12.77
N ASP A 77 -8.51 -9.05 12.46
CA ASP A 77 -9.42 -8.65 11.39
C ASP A 77 -10.87 -8.67 11.90
N PRO A 78 -11.22 -7.72 12.79
CA PRO A 78 -12.55 -7.72 13.43
C PRO A 78 -13.70 -7.48 12.45
N HIS A 79 -13.42 -6.87 11.29
CA HIS A 79 -14.45 -6.56 10.30
C HIS A 79 -14.44 -7.51 9.11
N GLY A 80 -13.54 -8.49 9.08
CA GLY A 80 -13.48 -9.47 8.02
C GLY A 80 -13.14 -8.88 6.65
N VAL A 81 -12.24 -7.89 6.61
CA VAL A 81 -11.90 -7.20 5.36
C VAL A 81 -10.67 -7.77 4.66
N LEU A 82 -9.88 -8.58 5.36
CA LEU A 82 -8.68 -9.18 4.78
C LEU A 82 -9.05 -10.34 3.88
N GLU A 83 -8.47 -10.36 2.70
CA GLU A 83 -8.67 -11.40 1.70
C GLU A 83 -7.37 -12.17 1.48
N GLY A 84 -7.49 -13.39 0.98
CA GLY A 84 -6.37 -14.23 0.66
C GLY A 84 -6.39 -15.54 1.41
N SER A 85 -5.82 -16.57 0.82
CA SER A 85 -5.79 -17.93 1.37
C SER A 85 -4.38 -18.49 1.50
N GLY A 86 -3.36 -17.69 1.23
CA GLY A 86 -1.98 -18.10 1.37
C GLY A 86 -1.60 -18.29 2.83
N LYS A 87 -0.41 -18.83 3.04
CA LYS A 87 0.06 -19.16 4.38
C LYS A 87 0.25 -17.92 5.25
N LEU A 88 0.79 -16.83 4.67
CA LEU A 88 1.12 -15.61 5.42
C LEU A 88 0.43 -14.37 4.87
N ARG A 89 0.35 -14.22 3.57
CA ARG A 89 -0.07 -12.96 2.94
C ARG A 89 -1.57 -12.75 2.98
N ARG A 90 -1.97 -11.51 3.22
CA ARG A 90 -3.36 -11.06 3.11
C ARG A 90 -3.40 -9.69 2.44
N HIS A 91 -4.54 -9.31 1.89
CA HIS A 91 -4.69 -8.00 1.27
C HIS A 91 -6.09 -7.45 1.51
N ILE A 92 -6.21 -6.13 1.33
CA ILE A 92 -7.49 -5.42 1.34
C ILE A 92 -7.67 -4.84 -0.05
N ARG A 93 -8.81 -5.14 -0.67
CA ARG A 93 -9.18 -4.57 -1.96
C ARG A 93 -10.08 -3.36 -1.74
N LEU A 94 -9.70 -2.25 -2.32
CA LEU A 94 -10.45 -1.00 -2.21
C LEU A 94 -11.15 -0.61 -3.50
#